data_ba11584018e788f1203984b92a2e30c6
#
_entry.id   ba11584018e788f1203984b92a2e30c6
#
_cell.length_a   1.000
_cell.length_b   1.000
_cell.length_c   1.000
_cell.angle_alpha   90.00
_cell.angle_beta   90.00
_cell.angle_gamma   90.00
#
_symmetry.space_group_name_H-M   'P 1'
#
loop_
_entity.id
_entity.type
_entity.pdbx_description
1 polymer ?
#
loop_
_entity_poly.entity_id
_entity_poly.type
_entity_poly.pdbx_seq_one_letter_code
_entity_poly.pdbx_strand_id
1 'polypeptide(L)'
;MMNGRNDLDPLAPQREAAIFYGLFLRGHSADDLRRDIDVPQPLLIKWLQPQRYEESFRDSLRRMYSYRKRVLAIFDELVLKEKHRIRIH
;
A
#
# COMPACT_ATOMS: atom_id res chain seq x y z
N MET A 1 12.64 18.75 9.06
CA MET A 1 12.40 18.42 9.59
C MET A 1 11.46 17.72 9.72
N MET A 2 10.72 17.72 9.86
CA MET A 2 9.78 17.09 10.03
C MET A 2 9.40 16.22 9.10
N ASN A 3 9.82 16.15 8.06
CA ASN A 3 9.41 15.36 7.03
C ASN A 3 9.54 13.95 7.28
N GLY A 4 10.49 13.47 7.93
CA GLY A 4 10.64 12.09 8.25
C GLY A 4 9.60 11.57 9.18
N ARG A 5 8.77 12.48 9.70
CA ARG A 5 7.80 12.04 10.57
C ARG A 5 6.80 11.18 9.99
N ASN A 6 6.45 11.31 8.75
CA ASN A 6 5.47 10.45 8.13
C ASN A 6 5.93 9.01 8.11
N ASP A 7 7.23 8.79 7.95
CA ASP A 7 7.76 7.44 7.95
C ASP A 7 7.64 6.79 9.30
N LEU A 8 7.58 7.59 10.35
CA LEU A 8 7.52 7.09 11.70
C LEU A 8 6.11 7.00 12.25
N ASP A 9 5.12 7.47 11.49
CA ASP A 9 3.74 7.44 11.95
C ASP A 9 3.19 6.03 11.78
N PRO A 10 2.94 5.30 12.87
CA PRO A 10 2.47 3.94 12.77
C PRO A 10 1.05 3.82 12.23
N LEU A 11 0.31 4.93 12.19
CA LEU A 11 -1.06 4.91 11.70
C LEU A 11 -1.19 5.35 10.25
N ALA A 12 -0.10 5.78 9.63
CA ALA A 12 -0.17 6.26 8.26
C ALA A 12 -0.69 5.19 7.29
N PRO A 13 -0.19 3.94 7.34
CA PRO A 13 -0.72 2.94 6.44
C PRO A 13 -2.21 2.68 6.66
N GLN A 14 -2.67 2.72 7.91
CA GLN A 14 -4.07 2.51 8.20
C GLN A 14 -4.94 3.62 7.64
N ARG A 15 -4.46 4.86 7.75
CA ARG A 15 -5.22 5.99 7.22
C ARG A 15 -5.33 5.90 5.70
N GLU A 16 -4.24 5.54 5.04
CA GLU A 16 -4.27 5.45 3.59
C GLU A 16 -5.14 4.29 3.14
N ALA A 17 -5.05 3.14 3.83
CA ALA A 17 -5.91 2.01 3.50
C ALA A 17 -7.38 2.37 3.69
N ALA A 18 -7.68 3.18 4.68
CA ALA A 18 -9.06 3.60 4.91
C ALA A 18 -9.60 4.45 3.77
N ILE A 19 -8.74 5.25 3.14
CA ILE A 19 -9.14 6.04 1.98
C ILE A 19 -9.53 5.11 0.83
N PHE A 20 -8.70 4.10 0.55
CA PHE A 20 -9.00 3.14 -0.49
C PHE A 20 -10.25 2.32 -0.14
N TYR A 21 -10.40 1.98 1.13
CA TYR A 21 -11.58 1.25 1.56
C TYR A 21 -12.85 2.10 1.34
N GLY A 22 -12.76 3.41 1.58
CA GLY A 22 -13.87 4.30 1.29
C GLY A 22 -14.26 4.28 -0.18
N LEU A 23 -13.27 4.23 -1.07
CA LEU A 23 -13.54 4.12 -2.49
C LEU A 23 -14.20 2.79 -2.83
N PHE A 24 -13.75 1.72 -2.18
CA PHE A 24 -14.37 0.41 -2.37
C PHE A 24 -15.85 0.44 -1.96
N LEU A 25 -16.15 1.10 -0.85
CA LEU A 25 -17.53 1.18 -0.40
C LEU A 25 -18.39 2.01 -1.33
N ARG A 26 -17.77 2.87 -2.14
CA ARG A 26 -18.50 3.67 -3.12
C ARG A 26 -18.68 2.96 -4.44
N GLY A 27 -18.20 1.72 -4.55
CA GLY A 27 -18.42 0.93 -5.74
C GLY A 27 -17.22 0.66 -6.60
N HIS A 28 -16.04 1.15 -6.22
CA HIS A 28 -14.84 0.85 -7.00
C HIS A 28 -14.45 -0.61 -6.81
N SER A 29 -13.91 -1.20 -7.86
CA SER A 29 -13.49 -2.60 -7.82
C SER A 29 -12.33 -2.78 -6.87
N ALA A 30 -12.41 -3.79 -6.00
CA ALA A 30 -11.31 -4.10 -5.08
C ALA A 30 -10.05 -4.44 -5.85
N ASP A 31 -10.17 -5.16 -6.96
CA ASP A 31 -9.00 -5.53 -7.76
C ASP A 31 -8.34 -4.30 -8.36
N ASP A 32 -9.11 -3.33 -8.83
CA ASP A 32 -8.53 -2.11 -9.37
C ASP A 32 -7.82 -1.32 -8.28
N LEU A 33 -8.43 -1.23 -7.10
CA LEU A 33 -7.81 -0.49 -6.00
C LEU A 33 -6.54 -1.19 -5.52
N ARG A 34 -6.54 -2.52 -5.50
CA ARG A 34 -5.34 -3.25 -5.13
C ARG A 34 -4.21 -2.99 -6.10
N ARG A 35 -4.50 -2.90 -7.38
CA ARG A 35 -3.48 -2.57 -8.38
C ARG A 35 -2.94 -1.16 -8.17
N ASP A 36 -3.80 -0.24 -7.74
CA ASP A 36 -3.36 1.13 -7.47
C ASP A 36 -2.46 1.20 -6.24
N ILE A 37 -2.69 0.34 -5.25
CA ILE A 37 -1.90 0.33 -4.04
C ILE A 37 -0.57 -0.39 -4.22
N ASP A 38 -0.60 -1.51 -4.92
CA ASP A 38 0.51 -2.45 -4.95
C ASP A 38 1.61 -2.03 -5.93
N VAL A 39 2.82 -2.49 -5.64
CA VAL A 39 3.93 -2.38 -6.57
C VAL A 39 4.37 -3.81 -6.87
N PRO A 40 4.28 -4.26 -8.11
CA PRO A 40 4.67 -5.63 -8.45
C PRO A 40 6.14 -5.87 -8.12
N GLN A 41 6.40 -7.02 -7.52
CA GLN A 41 7.76 -7.36 -7.13
C GLN A 41 8.76 -7.35 -8.28
N PRO A 42 8.43 -7.86 -9.47
CA PRO A 42 9.39 -7.79 -10.58
C PRO A 42 9.79 -6.37 -10.94
N LEU A 43 8.87 -5.43 -10.83
CA LEU A 43 9.17 -4.04 -11.12
C LEU A 43 10.10 -3.47 -10.06
N LEU A 44 9.87 -3.81 -8.81
CA LEU A 44 10.74 -3.37 -7.73
C LEU A 44 12.16 -3.90 -7.94
N ILE A 45 12.29 -5.17 -8.29
CA ILE A 45 13.59 -5.77 -8.51
C ILE A 45 14.32 -5.01 -9.62
N LYS A 46 13.61 -4.66 -10.68
CA LYS A 46 14.19 -3.92 -11.78
C LYS A 46 14.68 -2.55 -11.32
N TRP A 47 13.90 -1.89 -10.47
CA TRP A 47 14.27 -0.58 -9.97
C TRP A 47 15.45 -0.61 -9.03
N LEU A 48 15.68 -1.73 -8.35
CA LEU A 48 16.75 -1.83 -7.34
C LEU A 48 18.10 -2.22 -7.89
N GLN A 49 18.23 -2.35 -9.21
CA GLN A 49 19.51 -2.71 -9.78
C GLN A 49 20.55 -1.62 -9.56
N PRO A 50 21.74 -1.98 -9.09
CA PRO A 50 22.74 -0.98 -8.69
C PRO A 50 23.15 -0.02 -9.81
N GLN A 51 23.11 -0.49 -11.06
CA GLN A 51 23.54 0.35 -12.16
C GLN A 51 22.60 1.50 -12.45
N ARG A 52 21.38 1.43 -11.92
CA ARG A 52 20.37 2.42 -12.28
C ARG A 52 20.33 3.59 -11.36
N TYR A 53 20.45 3.36 -10.05
CA TYR A 53 20.19 4.39 -9.06
C TYR A 53 21.19 4.32 -7.93
N GLU A 54 21.39 5.44 -7.27
CA GLU A 54 22.23 5.49 -6.09
C GLU A 54 21.63 4.67 -4.96
N GLU A 55 22.47 4.29 -4.02
CA GLU A 55 22.05 3.44 -2.92
C GLU A 55 20.95 4.11 -2.08
N SER A 56 21.10 5.40 -1.82
CA SER A 56 20.10 6.09 -1.01
C SER A 56 18.73 6.08 -1.68
N PHE A 57 18.70 6.21 -2.99
CA PHE A 57 17.44 6.17 -3.72
C PHE A 57 16.87 4.76 -3.71
N ARG A 58 17.73 3.76 -3.82
CA ARG A 58 17.25 2.38 -3.76
C ARG A 58 16.67 2.05 -2.38
N ASP A 59 17.27 2.59 -1.31
CA ASP A 59 16.71 2.41 0.03
C ASP A 59 15.34 3.06 0.14
N SER A 60 15.17 4.22 -0.48
CA SER A 60 13.86 4.87 -0.49
C SER A 60 12.81 4.02 -1.21
N LEU A 61 13.21 3.38 -2.31
CA LEU A 61 12.31 2.49 -3.03
C LEU A 61 11.90 1.29 -2.20
N ARG A 62 12.84 0.74 -1.44
CA ARG A 62 12.52 -0.39 -0.57
C ARG A 62 11.53 0.01 0.53
N ARG A 63 11.71 1.21 1.09
CA ARG A 63 10.78 1.70 2.11
C ARG A 63 9.40 1.94 1.52
N MET A 64 9.35 2.51 0.31
CA MET A 64 8.09 2.72 -0.37
C MET A 64 7.38 1.41 -0.63
N TYR A 65 8.12 0.41 -1.09
CA TYR A 65 7.54 -0.91 -1.36
C TYR A 65 6.96 -1.53 -0.10
N SER A 66 7.72 -1.48 0.99
CA SER A 66 7.25 -2.00 2.27
C SER A 66 5.99 -1.29 2.73
N TYR A 67 5.97 0.03 2.58
CA TYR A 67 4.83 0.83 2.97
C TYR A 67 3.60 0.43 2.14
N ARG A 68 3.78 0.31 0.82
CA ARG A 68 2.67 -0.09 -0.05
C ARG A 68 2.14 -1.47 0.32
N LYS A 69 3.02 -2.39 0.66
CA LYS A 69 2.59 -3.72 1.05
C LYS A 69 1.78 -3.70 2.34
N ARG A 70 2.14 -2.83 3.27
CA ARG A 70 1.37 -2.69 4.50
C ARG A 70 0.00 -2.09 4.23
N VAL A 71 -0.07 -1.06 3.38
CA VAL A 71 -1.35 -0.48 3.01
C VAL A 71 -2.23 -1.53 2.35
N LEU A 72 -1.65 -2.32 1.45
CA LEU A 72 -2.40 -3.36 0.75
C LEU A 72 -2.94 -4.41 1.72
N ALA A 73 -2.12 -4.83 2.67
CA ALA A 73 -2.55 -5.85 3.64
C ALA A 73 -3.73 -5.35 4.47
N ILE A 74 -3.67 -4.10 4.91
CA ILE A 74 -4.75 -3.53 5.70
C ILE A 74 -6.02 -3.39 4.85
N PHE A 75 -5.86 -2.91 3.61
CA PHE A 75 -6.98 -2.77 2.70
C PHE A 75 -7.65 -4.12 2.45
N ASP A 76 -6.85 -5.15 2.18
CA ASP A 76 -7.39 -6.48 1.92
C ASP A 76 -8.16 -7.01 3.12
N GLU A 77 -7.66 -6.75 4.31
CA GLU A 77 -8.34 -7.19 5.51
C GLU A 77 -9.69 -6.48 5.68
N LEU A 78 -9.73 -5.19 5.40
CA LEU A 78 -10.98 -4.44 5.49
C LEU A 78 -12.00 -4.93 4.48
N VAL A 79 -11.54 -5.19 3.25
CA VAL A 79 -12.43 -5.70 2.21
C VAL A 79 -12.97 -7.08 2.59
N LEU A 80 -12.11 -7.93 3.13
CA LEU A 80 -12.52 -9.27 3.54
C LEU A 80 -13.57 -9.21 4.63
N LYS A 81 -13.37 -8.33 5.60
CA LYS A 81 -14.33 -8.17 6.69
C LYS A 81 -15.67 -7.67 6.17
N GLU A 82 -15.64 -6.77 5.21
CA GLU A 82 -16.88 -6.26 4.65
C GLU A 82 -17.63 -7.35 3.89
N LYS A 83 -16.93 -8.15 3.10
CA LYS A 83 -17.56 -9.25 2.39
C LYS A 83 -18.14 -10.26 3.35
N HIS A 84 -17.43 -10.53 4.42
CA HIS A 84 -17.91 -11.48 5.42
C HIS A 84 -19.16 -10.95 6.11
N ARG A 85 -19.16 -9.67 6.44
CA ARG A 85 -20.31 -9.04 7.07
C ARG A 85 -21.55 -9.13 6.19
N ILE A 86 -21.38 -8.87 4.91
CA ILE A 86 -22.48 -8.96 3.97
C ILE A 86 -23.04 -10.37 3.89
N ARG A 87 -22.17 -11.36 3.94
CA ARG A 87 -22.61 -12.75 3.86
C ARG A 87 -23.42 -13.18 5.05
N ILE A 88 -23.12 -12.64 6.22
CA ILE A 88 -23.83 -13.02 7.42
C ILE A 88 -25.26 -12.50 7.40
N HIS A 89 -25.46 -11.40 6.76
CA HIS A 89 -26.81 -10.88 6.61
C HIS A 89 -27.54 -11.55 5.46
#